data_b8f60fd54224e34bce3c49be665680d4
#
_entry.id   b8f60fd54224e34bce3c49be665680d4
#
_cell.length_a   1.000
_cell.length_b   1.000
_cell.length_c   1.000
_cell.angle_alpha   90.00
_cell.angle_beta   90.00
_cell.angle_gamma   90.00
#
_symmetry.space_group_name_H-M   'P 1'
#
loop_
_entity.id
_entity.type
_entity.pdbx_description
1 polymer ?
#
loop_
_entity_poly.entity_id
_entity_poly.type
_entity_poly.pdbx_seq_one_letter_code
_entity_poly.pdbx_strand_id
1 'polypeptide(L)'
;MKRSLTSVVAVAALAVASAACSSDAGSADGPIKIGSINGVTGLFQTPEVPQAVKAVFDEVNKNGGINGRQLELVSKDDAMNPQRSTEAALDLLESEKVVALVGSSSAVDCGLNRATYTNAGIISMPAIGVDPACFTSPNIAPVNPGPFKLITAMLYYASETLKRDKVCMYYTVLPGSGGGIDAAIKEWTDLTGKQLTVKDTSVGQGDPTPYLVKAKAAGCQAILYNATVGPWFTQAKTQGMQDVDFIVAANSYTDANAQAIPDGLNVYAGTEWQPYTDETLPGNDRWAKVIDENKIQKTAFSQGGVMAADLFVQVLKTIKGDITRESVTEAFKNMKPIDYPMVGTPWIFGPGEAHSPIQGSRFVKVEAGKWKVLPEGFIVPGKN
;
A
#
# COMPACT_ATOMS: atom_id res chain seq x y z
N MET A 1 46.62 69.14 -56.18
CA MET A 1 46.57 68.72 -54.79
C MET A 1 45.32 67.79 -54.62
N LYS A 2 45.52 66.51 -54.74
CA LYS A 2 44.44 65.50 -54.60
C LYS A 2 44.82 64.59 -53.47
N ARG A 3 44.00 64.53 -52.41
CA ARG A 3 44.12 63.59 -51.32
C ARG A 3 43.12 62.47 -51.56
N SER A 4 43.62 61.27 -51.70
CA SER A 4 42.83 60.03 -51.75
C SER A 4 42.45 59.56 -50.35
N LEU A 5 41.19 59.27 -50.16
CA LEU A 5 40.69 58.55 -48.96
C LEU A 5 40.52 57.10 -49.36
N THR A 6 41.20 56.23 -48.66
CA THR A 6 41.07 54.78 -48.72
C THR A 6 39.97 54.31 -47.70
N SER A 7 38.90 53.70 -48.22
CA SER A 7 37.84 53.14 -47.41
C SER A 7 38.18 51.68 -47.03
N VAL A 8 38.27 51.42 -45.77
CA VAL A 8 38.39 50.05 -45.22
C VAL A 8 36.99 49.48 -45.06
N VAL A 9 36.70 48.39 -45.78
CA VAL A 9 35.47 47.60 -45.63
C VAL A 9 35.70 46.51 -44.54
N ALA A 10 35.01 46.63 -43.42
CA ALA A 10 34.99 45.61 -42.38
C ALA A 10 33.88 44.60 -42.71
N VAL A 11 34.27 43.36 -42.96
CA VAL A 11 33.35 42.20 -43.15
C VAL A 11 32.99 41.69 -41.74
N ALA A 12 31.76 41.93 -41.33
CA ALA A 12 31.19 41.32 -40.11
C ALA A 12 30.68 39.88 -40.43
N ALA A 13 31.35 38.86 -39.91
CA ALA A 13 30.89 37.49 -39.98
C ALA A 13 29.76 37.29 -38.96
N LEU A 14 28.51 37.08 -39.42
CA LEU A 14 27.42 36.62 -38.60
C LEU A 14 27.64 35.13 -38.27
N ALA A 15 27.98 34.80 -37.03
CA ALA A 15 27.89 33.46 -36.49
C ALA A 15 26.43 33.15 -36.21
N VAL A 16 25.78 32.33 -37.02
CA VAL A 16 24.47 31.75 -36.76
C VAL A 16 24.65 30.69 -35.68
N ALA A 17 24.31 31.02 -34.44
CA ALA A 17 24.16 30.03 -33.38
C ALA A 17 22.90 29.22 -33.67
N SER A 18 23.05 28.00 -34.16
CA SER A 18 21.97 26.99 -34.17
C SER A 18 21.62 26.62 -32.75
N ALA A 19 20.53 27.20 -32.24
CA ALA A 19 19.87 26.71 -31.03
C ALA A 19 19.33 25.33 -31.35
N ALA A 20 20.05 24.29 -30.96
CA ALA A 20 19.50 22.94 -30.84
C ALA A 20 18.42 22.99 -29.81
N CYS A 21 17.17 22.75 -30.21
CA CYS A 21 16.09 22.41 -29.27
C CYS A 21 16.48 21.08 -28.62
N SER A 22 17.13 21.13 -27.49
CA SER A 22 17.23 19.99 -26.59
C SER A 22 15.83 19.75 -26.04
N SER A 23 15.26 18.61 -26.40
CA SER A 23 14.13 18.02 -25.67
C SER A 23 14.45 18.07 -24.18
N ASP A 24 13.59 18.69 -23.41
CA ASP A 24 13.65 18.82 -21.95
C ASP A 24 13.55 17.43 -21.27
N ALA A 25 14.62 16.64 -21.35
CA ALA A 25 14.90 15.62 -20.38
C ALA A 25 15.29 16.34 -19.08
N GLY A 26 14.56 16.12 -18.00
CA GLY A 26 14.77 16.81 -16.72
C GLY A 26 16.26 16.96 -16.39
N SER A 27 16.67 18.16 -16.00
CA SER A 27 18.07 18.56 -15.78
C SER A 27 18.80 17.52 -14.94
N ALA A 28 19.94 17.02 -15.42
CA ALA A 28 20.78 16.03 -14.74
C ALA A 28 21.27 16.49 -13.33
N ASP A 29 21.14 17.78 -13.00
CA ASP A 29 21.64 18.41 -11.78
C ASP A 29 20.55 18.69 -10.70
N GLY A 30 19.25 18.54 -11.01
CA GLY A 30 18.16 18.82 -10.06
C GLY A 30 17.82 17.63 -9.15
N PRO A 31 16.89 17.81 -8.17
CA PRO A 31 16.41 16.71 -7.34
C PRO A 31 15.71 15.64 -8.18
N ILE A 32 15.73 14.41 -7.67
CA ILE A 32 14.93 13.30 -8.21
C ILE A 32 13.53 13.47 -7.63
N LYS A 33 12.57 13.88 -8.45
CA LYS A 33 11.17 14.07 -8.01
C LYS A 33 10.41 12.77 -8.04
N ILE A 34 9.77 12.41 -6.94
CA ILE A 34 8.96 11.22 -6.74
C ILE A 34 7.55 11.67 -6.35
N GLY A 35 6.53 11.16 -7.03
CA GLY A 35 5.14 11.46 -6.75
C GLY A 35 4.51 10.55 -5.71
N SER A 36 3.44 11.01 -5.05
CA SER A 36 2.50 10.16 -4.34
C SER A 36 1.11 10.81 -4.30
N ILE A 37 0.05 10.00 -4.35
CA ILE A 37 -1.34 10.44 -4.21
C ILE A 37 -1.92 9.79 -2.95
N ASN A 38 -2.41 10.60 -2.03
CA ASN A 38 -2.74 10.15 -0.69
C ASN A 38 -4.12 10.65 -0.25
N GLY A 39 -4.82 9.87 0.58
CA GLY A 39 -5.95 10.34 1.36
C GLY A 39 -5.44 10.99 2.64
N VAL A 40 -5.04 12.26 2.59
CA VAL A 40 -4.64 13.00 3.80
C VAL A 40 -5.85 13.60 4.49
N THR A 41 -6.81 14.05 3.70
CA THR A 41 -8.12 14.54 4.16
C THR A 41 -9.25 13.65 3.63
N GLY A 42 -10.48 13.91 4.03
CA GLY A 42 -11.66 13.15 3.57
C GLY A 42 -12.04 12.00 4.51
N LEU A 43 -12.67 10.97 3.96
CA LEU A 43 -13.30 9.89 4.75
C LEU A 43 -12.29 8.87 5.31
N PHE A 44 -11.26 8.52 4.55
CA PHE A 44 -10.20 7.59 4.96
C PHE A 44 -8.87 8.35 4.96
N GLN A 45 -8.34 8.60 6.14
CA GLN A 45 -7.18 9.45 6.32
C GLN A 45 -5.95 8.64 6.72
N THR A 46 -4.87 8.82 5.98
CA THR A 46 -3.57 8.18 6.20
C THR A 46 -2.41 9.17 6.07
N PRO A 47 -2.43 10.31 6.83
CA PRO A 47 -1.41 11.35 6.72
C PRO A 47 -0.01 10.86 7.10
N GLU A 48 0.09 9.83 7.92
CA GLU A 48 1.35 9.22 8.34
C GLU A 48 2.10 8.52 7.19
N VAL A 49 1.41 8.11 6.11
CA VAL A 49 2.05 7.43 4.99
C VAL A 49 3.01 8.35 4.22
N PRO A 50 2.57 9.50 3.66
CA PRO A 50 3.51 10.41 3.00
C PRO A 50 4.56 11.00 3.95
N GLN A 51 4.25 11.15 5.25
CA GLN A 51 5.23 11.57 6.25
C GLN A 51 6.34 10.52 6.41
N ALA A 52 6.00 9.24 6.46
CA ALA A 52 6.95 8.14 6.56
C ALA A 52 7.84 8.03 5.31
N VAL A 53 7.26 8.15 4.11
CA VAL A 53 8.03 8.18 2.86
C VAL A 53 9.03 9.34 2.86
N LYS A 54 8.56 10.55 3.22
CA LYS A 54 9.41 11.74 3.29
C LYS A 54 10.54 11.56 4.29
N ALA A 55 10.27 10.99 5.46
CA ALA A 55 11.27 10.77 6.50
C ALA A 55 12.42 9.85 6.02
N VAL A 56 12.10 8.78 5.30
CA VAL A 56 13.12 7.91 4.68
C VAL A 56 13.91 8.66 3.61
N PHE A 57 13.27 9.45 2.75
CA PHE A 57 13.97 10.24 1.73
C PHE A 57 14.87 11.31 2.37
N ASP A 58 14.41 11.97 3.43
CA ASP A 58 15.23 12.94 4.18
C ASP A 58 16.47 12.28 4.81
N GLU A 59 16.34 11.04 5.31
CA GLU A 59 17.50 10.27 5.81
C GLU A 59 18.50 9.96 4.69
N VAL A 60 18.01 9.54 3.52
CA VAL A 60 18.86 9.31 2.33
C VAL A 60 19.56 10.59 1.92
N ASN A 61 18.84 11.70 1.92
CA ASN A 61 19.35 13.01 1.55
C ASN A 61 20.46 13.51 2.49
N LYS A 62 20.31 13.31 3.81
CA LYS A 62 21.35 13.61 4.81
C LYS A 62 22.64 12.83 4.56
N ASN A 63 22.53 11.65 3.93
CA ASN A 63 23.65 10.78 3.57
C ASN A 63 24.17 10.99 2.14
N GLY A 64 23.84 12.12 1.49
CA GLY A 64 24.35 12.48 0.17
C GLY A 64 23.42 12.16 -1.01
N GLY A 65 22.20 11.66 -0.75
CA GLY A 65 21.20 11.36 -1.79
C GLY A 65 21.52 10.11 -2.60
N ILE A 66 21.00 10.07 -3.83
CA ILE A 66 21.26 8.99 -4.79
C ILE A 66 22.12 9.55 -5.93
N ASN A 67 23.31 9.00 -6.14
CA ASN A 67 24.29 9.53 -7.10
C ASN A 67 24.56 11.03 -6.93
N GLY A 68 24.57 11.54 -5.67
CA GLY A 68 24.74 12.95 -5.35
C GLY A 68 23.48 13.82 -5.51
N ARG A 69 22.36 13.28 -5.97
CA ARG A 69 21.10 14.00 -6.15
C ARG A 69 20.16 13.77 -4.97
N GLN A 70 19.47 14.83 -4.53
CA GLN A 70 18.48 14.74 -3.45
C GLN A 70 17.18 14.08 -3.97
N LEU A 71 16.49 13.36 -3.11
CA LEU A 71 15.14 12.85 -3.35
C LEU A 71 14.11 13.91 -2.91
N GLU A 72 13.13 14.21 -3.76
CA GLU A 72 12.05 15.14 -3.46
C GLU A 72 10.70 14.42 -3.58
N LEU A 73 9.95 14.33 -2.49
CA LEU A 73 8.59 13.80 -2.51
C LEU A 73 7.59 14.89 -2.84
N VAL A 74 6.89 14.76 -3.97
CA VAL A 74 5.75 15.59 -4.34
C VAL A 74 4.46 14.85 -3.99
N SER A 75 3.92 15.13 -2.82
CA SER A 75 2.71 14.48 -2.32
C SER A 75 1.46 15.29 -2.65
N LYS A 76 0.42 14.65 -3.19
CA LYS A 76 -0.89 15.24 -3.49
C LYS A 76 -1.95 14.59 -2.60
N ASP A 77 -2.91 15.39 -2.13
CA ASP A 77 -4.08 14.94 -1.38
C ASP A 77 -5.31 14.90 -2.29
N ASP A 78 -5.85 13.72 -2.55
CA ASP A 78 -7.08 13.57 -3.34
C ASP A 78 -8.36 13.58 -2.50
N ALA A 79 -8.26 13.51 -1.18
CA ALA A 79 -9.40 13.44 -0.25
C ALA A 79 -10.43 12.35 -0.62
N MET A 80 -10.00 11.26 -1.26
CA MET A 80 -10.84 10.20 -1.85
C MET A 80 -11.81 10.71 -2.94
N ASN A 81 -11.51 11.84 -3.57
CA ASN A 81 -12.30 12.40 -4.66
C ASN A 81 -11.72 11.94 -6.01
N PRO A 82 -12.53 11.24 -6.86
CA PRO A 82 -12.06 10.72 -8.14
C PRO A 82 -11.48 11.78 -9.08
N GLN A 83 -12.11 12.96 -9.15
CA GLN A 83 -11.63 14.04 -10.02
C GLN A 83 -10.28 14.58 -9.53
N ARG A 84 -10.13 14.85 -8.23
CA ARG A 84 -8.87 15.31 -7.63
C ARG A 84 -7.76 14.30 -7.81
N SER A 85 -8.05 12.99 -7.72
CA SER A 85 -7.07 11.93 -7.95
C SER A 85 -6.56 11.95 -9.39
N THR A 86 -7.44 12.13 -10.38
CA THR A 86 -7.04 12.21 -11.79
C THR A 86 -6.24 13.49 -12.08
N GLU A 87 -6.66 14.65 -11.55
CA GLU A 87 -5.94 15.92 -11.67
C GLU A 87 -4.53 15.82 -11.03
N ALA A 88 -4.43 15.20 -9.86
CA ALA A 88 -3.17 14.97 -9.17
C ALA A 88 -2.22 14.08 -9.98
N ALA A 89 -2.73 13.01 -10.61
CA ALA A 89 -1.92 12.14 -11.45
C ALA A 89 -1.36 12.89 -12.66
N LEU A 90 -2.19 13.66 -13.37
CA LEU A 90 -1.74 14.47 -14.53
C LEU A 90 -0.71 15.53 -14.11
N ASP A 91 -0.93 16.23 -13.00
CA ASP A 91 -0.01 17.24 -12.50
C ASP A 91 1.36 16.63 -12.14
N LEU A 92 1.38 15.47 -11.45
CA LEU A 92 2.61 14.75 -11.13
C LEU A 92 3.38 14.32 -12.38
N LEU A 93 2.68 13.90 -13.43
CA LEU A 93 3.29 13.40 -14.66
C LEU A 93 3.78 14.51 -15.59
N GLU A 94 2.99 15.58 -15.77
CA GLU A 94 3.20 16.59 -16.80
C GLU A 94 3.89 17.85 -16.26
N SER A 95 3.46 18.36 -15.10
CA SER A 95 4.01 19.57 -14.50
C SER A 95 5.23 19.27 -13.63
N GLU A 96 5.11 18.31 -12.70
CA GLU A 96 6.19 17.95 -11.78
C GLU A 96 7.22 17.02 -12.41
N LYS A 97 6.85 16.30 -13.47
CA LYS A 97 7.71 15.37 -14.23
C LYS A 97 8.38 14.33 -13.33
N VAL A 98 7.61 13.75 -12.41
CA VAL A 98 8.11 12.74 -11.47
C VAL A 98 8.61 11.48 -12.18
N VAL A 99 9.63 10.81 -11.63
CA VAL A 99 10.23 9.61 -12.22
C VAL A 99 9.49 8.33 -11.84
N ALA A 100 8.77 8.33 -10.71
CA ALA A 100 7.96 7.22 -10.20
C ALA A 100 6.90 7.75 -9.25
N LEU A 101 5.88 6.93 -8.94
CA LEU A 101 4.99 7.16 -7.81
C LEU A 101 5.33 6.15 -6.70
N VAL A 102 5.54 6.65 -5.46
CA VAL A 102 5.98 5.81 -4.33
C VAL A 102 5.22 6.18 -3.06
N GLY A 103 4.72 5.18 -2.38
CA GLY A 103 4.05 5.36 -1.11
C GLY A 103 2.67 6.01 -1.21
N SER A 104 1.98 5.87 -2.36
CA SER A 104 0.59 6.31 -2.46
C SER A 104 -0.31 5.52 -1.51
N SER A 105 -1.30 6.22 -0.91
CA SER A 105 -2.29 5.64 -0.01
C SER A 105 -3.73 5.97 -0.39
N SER A 106 -3.93 6.55 -1.58
CA SER A 106 -5.26 6.83 -2.11
C SER A 106 -6.03 5.53 -2.40
N ALA A 107 -7.26 5.45 -1.93
CA ALA A 107 -8.13 4.29 -2.17
C ALA A 107 -8.68 4.23 -3.61
N VAL A 108 -8.58 5.31 -4.38
CA VAL A 108 -9.17 5.41 -5.74
C VAL A 108 -8.13 5.54 -6.85
N ASP A 109 -6.87 5.86 -6.53
CA ASP A 109 -5.81 6.15 -7.48
C ASP A 109 -5.57 5.01 -8.50
N CYS A 110 -5.34 3.78 -8.03
CA CYS A 110 -5.03 2.66 -8.92
C CYS A 110 -6.14 2.42 -9.97
N GLY A 111 -7.39 2.41 -9.53
CA GLY A 111 -8.54 2.16 -10.41
C GLY A 111 -8.71 3.22 -11.48
N LEU A 112 -8.50 4.48 -11.12
CA LEU A 112 -8.68 5.63 -12.00
C LEU A 112 -7.49 5.87 -12.93
N ASN A 113 -6.27 5.74 -12.41
CA ASN A 113 -5.08 6.26 -13.09
C ASN A 113 -4.17 5.19 -13.71
N ARG A 114 -4.47 3.87 -13.56
CA ARG A 114 -3.64 2.80 -14.12
C ARG A 114 -3.31 2.96 -15.61
N ALA A 115 -4.30 3.36 -16.41
CA ALA A 115 -4.10 3.57 -17.85
C ALA A 115 -3.19 4.76 -18.12
N THR A 116 -3.35 5.86 -17.39
CA THR A 116 -2.51 7.05 -17.46
C THR A 116 -1.06 6.71 -17.13
N TYR A 117 -0.83 5.93 -16.06
CA TYR A 117 0.53 5.48 -15.67
C TYR A 117 1.15 4.55 -16.69
N THR A 118 0.38 3.61 -17.26
CA THR A 118 0.85 2.69 -18.30
C THR A 118 1.25 3.47 -19.54
N ASN A 119 0.41 4.40 -19.99
CA ASN A 119 0.68 5.22 -21.19
C ASN A 119 1.90 6.15 -20.99
N ALA A 120 2.11 6.64 -19.78
CA ALA A 120 3.26 7.45 -19.42
C ALA A 120 4.55 6.64 -19.19
N GLY A 121 4.49 5.31 -19.21
CA GLY A 121 5.62 4.43 -18.93
C GLY A 121 6.19 4.60 -17.51
N ILE A 122 5.37 4.99 -16.53
CA ILE A 122 5.79 5.24 -15.16
C ILE A 122 5.36 4.09 -14.23
N ILE A 123 6.22 3.74 -13.27
CA ILE A 123 5.87 2.77 -12.23
C ILE A 123 5.20 3.43 -11.03
N SER A 124 4.31 2.69 -10.37
CA SER A 124 3.69 3.07 -9.11
C SER A 124 3.87 1.96 -8.06
N MET A 125 4.31 2.36 -6.86
CA MET A 125 4.48 1.50 -5.69
C MET A 125 3.59 2.01 -4.55
N PRO A 126 2.29 1.71 -4.54
CA PRO A 126 1.44 2.11 -3.43
C PRO A 126 1.93 1.52 -2.10
N ALA A 127 1.94 2.32 -1.04
CA ALA A 127 2.09 1.83 0.33
C ALA A 127 0.87 1.01 0.74
N ILE A 128 -0.31 1.44 0.28
CA ILE A 128 -1.59 0.81 0.57
C ILE A 128 -2.34 0.59 -0.74
N GLY A 129 -2.32 -0.62 -1.26
CA GLY A 129 -3.17 -1.03 -2.38
C GLY A 129 -4.48 -1.62 -1.85
N VAL A 130 -5.63 -1.08 -2.29
CA VAL A 130 -6.96 -1.56 -1.88
C VAL A 130 -7.88 -1.88 -3.05
N ASP A 131 -7.68 -1.23 -4.20
CA ASP A 131 -8.44 -1.49 -5.42
C ASP A 131 -7.85 -2.70 -6.18
N PRO A 132 -8.67 -3.56 -6.82
CA PRO A 132 -8.18 -4.66 -7.65
C PRO A 132 -7.15 -4.23 -8.70
N ALA A 133 -7.27 -3.03 -9.27
CA ALA A 133 -6.33 -2.51 -10.26
C ALA A 133 -4.91 -2.30 -9.72
N CYS A 134 -4.74 -2.13 -8.39
CA CYS A 134 -3.41 -2.07 -7.78
C CYS A 134 -2.63 -3.39 -7.99
N PHE A 135 -3.34 -4.52 -8.09
CA PHE A 135 -2.77 -5.87 -8.16
C PHE A 135 -2.85 -6.51 -9.55
N THR A 136 -3.53 -5.86 -10.50
CA THR A 136 -3.79 -6.40 -11.84
C THR A 136 -3.30 -5.47 -12.96
N SER A 137 -2.38 -4.57 -12.66
CA SER A 137 -1.83 -3.60 -13.62
C SER A 137 -0.34 -3.85 -13.85
N PRO A 138 0.16 -3.69 -15.09
CA PRO A 138 1.56 -4.01 -15.43
C PRO A 138 2.59 -3.00 -14.89
N ASN A 139 2.13 -1.88 -14.40
CA ASN A 139 2.97 -0.77 -13.92
C ASN A 139 2.69 -0.37 -12.47
N ILE A 140 1.89 -1.16 -11.74
CA ILE A 140 1.59 -0.92 -10.33
C ILE A 140 1.92 -2.17 -9.51
N ALA A 141 2.73 -2.03 -8.47
CA ALA A 141 3.05 -3.11 -7.52
C ALA A 141 3.02 -2.59 -6.08
N PRO A 142 1.93 -2.85 -5.32
CA PRO A 142 1.84 -2.42 -3.92
C PRO A 142 2.84 -3.13 -3.02
N VAL A 143 3.14 -2.53 -1.84
CA VAL A 143 3.99 -3.15 -0.82
C VAL A 143 3.19 -3.85 0.28
N ASN A 144 1.88 -3.95 0.13
CA ASN A 144 0.99 -4.76 0.98
C ASN A 144 0.39 -5.94 0.19
N PRO A 145 -0.09 -6.99 0.86
CA PRO A 145 -0.83 -8.08 0.20
C PRO A 145 -2.19 -7.63 -0.33
N GLY A 146 -2.75 -6.57 0.25
CA GLY A 146 -4.06 -6.05 -0.06
C GLY A 146 -5.21 -6.84 0.53
N PRO A 147 -6.45 -6.29 0.46
CA PRO A 147 -7.60 -6.85 1.14
C PRO A 147 -8.00 -8.25 0.65
N PHE A 148 -7.75 -8.57 -0.61
CA PHE A 148 -8.19 -9.85 -1.19
C PHE A 148 -7.30 -11.01 -0.73
N LYS A 149 -5.97 -10.86 -0.74
CA LYS A 149 -5.05 -11.85 -0.18
C LYS A 149 -5.21 -11.98 1.33
N LEU A 150 -5.50 -10.86 2.01
CA LEU A 150 -5.81 -10.89 3.44
C LEU A 150 -7.09 -11.70 3.71
N ILE A 151 -8.15 -11.58 2.90
CA ILE A 151 -9.37 -12.42 3.01
C ILE A 151 -9.01 -13.89 2.86
N THR A 152 -8.23 -14.27 1.83
CA THR A 152 -7.77 -15.66 1.66
C THR A 152 -7.02 -16.14 2.90
N ALA A 153 -6.10 -15.34 3.44
CA ALA A 153 -5.33 -15.66 4.64
C ALA A 153 -6.22 -15.79 5.89
N MET A 154 -7.20 -14.90 6.08
CA MET A 154 -8.14 -14.94 7.20
C MET A 154 -9.04 -16.18 7.16
N LEU A 155 -9.54 -16.55 5.97
CA LEU A 155 -10.32 -17.78 5.78
C LEU A 155 -9.47 -19.03 6.05
N TYR A 156 -8.23 -19.02 5.55
CA TYR A 156 -7.26 -20.09 5.78
C TYR A 156 -6.91 -20.20 7.27
N TYR A 157 -6.66 -19.09 7.94
CA TYR A 157 -6.40 -19.04 9.39
C TYR A 157 -7.58 -19.61 10.19
N ALA A 158 -8.81 -19.20 9.88
CA ALA A 158 -10.02 -19.72 10.52
C ALA A 158 -10.12 -21.24 10.38
N SER A 159 -9.95 -21.75 9.17
CA SER A 159 -10.22 -23.15 8.84
C SER A 159 -9.05 -24.08 9.13
N GLU A 160 -7.80 -23.64 8.91
CA GLU A 160 -6.62 -24.52 9.00
C GLU A 160 -5.80 -24.31 10.27
N THR A 161 -5.78 -23.09 10.82
CA THR A 161 -5.06 -22.80 12.08
C THR A 161 -5.99 -22.95 13.29
N LEU A 162 -7.15 -22.28 13.28
CA LEU A 162 -8.13 -22.38 14.37
C LEU A 162 -9.01 -23.64 14.26
N LYS A 163 -8.90 -24.41 13.16
CA LYS A 163 -9.63 -25.67 12.91
C LYS A 163 -11.15 -25.53 13.02
N ARG A 164 -11.68 -24.45 12.42
CA ARG A 164 -13.13 -24.20 12.39
C ARG A 164 -13.73 -24.74 11.10
N ASP A 165 -14.76 -25.62 11.23
CA ASP A 165 -15.42 -26.20 10.08
C ASP A 165 -16.53 -25.30 9.52
N LYS A 166 -17.19 -24.51 10.40
CA LYS A 166 -18.27 -23.61 10.02
C LYS A 166 -17.78 -22.14 10.01
N VAL A 167 -17.17 -21.75 8.88
CA VAL A 167 -16.68 -20.39 8.66
C VAL A 167 -17.75 -19.55 7.97
N CYS A 168 -18.01 -18.36 8.49
CA CYS A 168 -18.97 -17.40 7.98
C CYS A 168 -18.29 -16.09 7.65
N MET A 169 -18.84 -15.35 6.68
CA MET A 169 -18.34 -14.05 6.28
C MET A 169 -19.48 -13.03 6.28
N TYR A 170 -19.28 -11.95 7.00
CA TYR A 170 -20.17 -10.79 7.08
C TYR A 170 -19.35 -9.55 6.72
N TYR A 171 -19.49 -9.07 5.49
CA TYR A 171 -18.59 -8.06 4.92
C TYR A 171 -19.35 -6.90 4.29
N THR A 172 -18.85 -5.69 4.51
CA THR A 172 -19.19 -4.52 3.72
C THR A 172 -18.35 -4.53 2.45
N VAL A 173 -19.00 -4.44 1.29
CA VAL A 173 -18.34 -4.48 -0.03
C VAL A 173 -18.26 -3.07 -0.59
N LEU A 174 -17.06 -2.61 -0.89
CA LEU A 174 -16.85 -1.35 -1.61
C LEU A 174 -17.25 -1.51 -3.09
N PRO A 175 -17.74 -0.46 -3.75
CA PRO A 175 -18.03 -0.50 -5.19
C PRO A 175 -16.82 -1.01 -5.98
N GLY A 176 -17.04 -1.98 -6.87
CA GLY A 176 -15.98 -2.58 -7.69
C GLY A 176 -15.17 -3.71 -7.05
N SER A 177 -15.24 -3.91 -5.71
CA SER A 177 -14.42 -4.92 -5.02
C SER A 177 -15.02 -6.32 -4.95
N GLY A 178 -16.29 -6.51 -5.32
CA GLY A 178 -16.99 -7.80 -5.18
C GLY A 178 -16.31 -8.96 -5.88
N GLY A 179 -15.84 -8.76 -7.11
CA GLY A 179 -15.12 -9.78 -7.86
C GLY A 179 -13.80 -10.21 -7.21
N GLY A 180 -13.09 -9.29 -6.56
CA GLY A 180 -11.87 -9.61 -5.80
C GLY A 180 -12.16 -10.44 -4.55
N ILE A 181 -13.27 -10.16 -3.86
CA ILE A 181 -13.73 -10.95 -2.71
C ILE A 181 -14.10 -12.37 -3.16
N ASP A 182 -14.82 -12.51 -4.28
CA ASP A 182 -15.21 -13.83 -4.82
C ASP A 182 -13.97 -14.64 -5.23
N ALA A 183 -12.98 -13.98 -5.83
CA ALA A 183 -11.72 -14.62 -6.20
C ALA A 183 -10.94 -15.09 -4.95
N ALA A 184 -10.90 -14.29 -3.88
CA ALA A 184 -10.26 -14.66 -2.62
C ALA A 184 -10.94 -15.87 -1.95
N ILE A 185 -12.27 -15.90 -1.93
CA ILE A 185 -13.04 -17.05 -1.41
C ILE A 185 -12.78 -18.29 -2.26
N LYS A 186 -12.77 -18.14 -3.59
CA LYS A 186 -12.45 -19.24 -4.51
C LYS A 186 -11.05 -19.79 -4.28
N GLU A 187 -10.04 -18.94 -4.15
CA GLU A 187 -8.66 -19.36 -3.86
C GLU A 187 -8.59 -20.19 -2.57
N TRP A 188 -9.24 -19.73 -1.49
CA TRP A 188 -9.34 -20.50 -0.25
C TRP A 188 -10.06 -21.83 -0.44
N THR A 189 -11.17 -21.87 -1.18
CA THR A 189 -11.90 -23.11 -1.48
C THR A 189 -11.04 -24.07 -2.28
N ASP A 190 -10.32 -23.60 -3.30
CA ASP A 190 -9.41 -24.43 -4.11
C ASP A 190 -8.27 -25.02 -3.27
N LEU A 191 -7.75 -24.28 -2.29
CA LEU A 191 -6.67 -24.73 -1.41
C LEU A 191 -7.12 -25.73 -0.34
N THR A 192 -8.35 -25.60 0.16
CA THR A 192 -8.79 -26.34 1.36
C THR A 192 -9.92 -27.33 1.10
N GLY A 193 -10.61 -27.22 -0.03
CA GLY A 193 -11.85 -27.98 -0.31
C GLY A 193 -13.06 -27.52 0.50
N LYS A 194 -12.91 -26.49 1.36
CA LYS A 194 -13.96 -25.99 2.25
C LYS A 194 -14.80 -24.90 1.57
N GLN A 195 -15.98 -24.64 2.14
CA GLN A 195 -16.90 -23.60 1.68
C GLN A 195 -17.42 -22.77 2.86
N LEU A 196 -17.80 -21.52 2.58
CA LEU A 196 -18.44 -20.69 3.59
C LEU A 196 -19.81 -21.24 3.98
N THR A 197 -20.08 -21.33 5.27
CA THR A 197 -21.41 -21.65 5.82
C THR A 197 -22.40 -20.53 5.54
N VAL A 198 -21.94 -19.28 5.68
CA VAL A 198 -22.70 -18.07 5.35
C VAL A 198 -21.77 -17.09 4.64
N LYS A 199 -22.25 -16.53 3.51
CA LYS A 199 -21.68 -15.35 2.88
C LYS A 199 -22.73 -14.25 2.87
N ASP A 200 -22.50 -13.16 3.61
CA ASP A 200 -23.37 -12.01 3.64
C ASP A 200 -22.54 -10.73 3.38
N THR A 201 -22.77 -10.12 2.24
CA THR A 201 -22.05 -8.93 1.79
C THR A 201 -22.91 -7.66 1.87
N SER A 202 -24.04 -7.74 2.58
CA SER A 202 -24.97 -6.62 2.76
C SER A 202 -24.78 -5.89 4.10
N VAL A 203 -23.71 -6.18 4.83
CA VAL A 203 -23.43 -5.59 6.14
C VAL A 203 -23.26 -4.08 6.02
N GLY A 204 -24.10 -3.33 6.73
CA GLY A 204 -24.06 -1.87 6.80
C GLY A 204 -23.59 -1.37 8.18
N GLN A 205 -23.70 -0.06 8.36
CA GLN A 205 -23.36 0.63 9.62
C GLN A 205 -24.46 0.57 10.70
N GLY A 206 -25.54 -0.18 10.45
CA GLY A 206 -26.71 -0.25 11.34
C GLY A 206 -26.57 -1.25 12.46
N ASP A 207 -27.73 -1.69 13.01
CA ASP A 207 -27.82 -2.68 14.08
C ASP A 207 -27.23 -4.04 13.64
N PRO A 208 -26.21 -4.57 14.33
CA PRO A 208 -25.60 -5.85 13.99
C PRO A 208 -26.45 -7.07 14.39
N THR A 209 -27.50 -6.88 15.20
CA THR A 209 -28.31 -7.97 15.77
C THR A 209 -28.81 -8.98 14.75
N PRO A 210 -29.42 -8.58 13.61
CA PRO A 210 -29.92 -9.56 12.64
C PRO A 210 -28.83 -10.47 12.06
N TYR A 211 -27.64 -9.92 11.81
CA TYR A 211 -26.51 -10.70 11.28
C TYR A 211 -25.99 -11.70 12.31
N LEU A 212 -25.86 -11.29 13.58
CA LEU A 212 -25.38 -12.16 14.65
C LEU A 212 -26.39 -13.27 14.99
N VAL A 213 -27.70 -12.99 14.96
CA VAL A 213 -28.75 -13.99 15.10
C VAL A 213 -28.66 -15.02 13.97
N LYS A 214 -28.50 -14.58 12.72
CA LYS A 214 -28.32 -15.45 11.55
C LYS A 214 -27.05 -16.31 11.69
N ALA A 215 -25.93 -15.72 12.12
CA ALA A 215 -24.67 -16.43 12.34
C ALA A 215 -24.82 -17.53 13.38
N LYS A 216 -25.47 -17.21 14.51
CA LYS A 216 -25.73 -18.16 15.60
C LYS A 216 -26.63 -19.31 15.13
N ALA A 217 -27.72 -19.00 14.42
CA ALA A 217 -28.64 -20.01 13.87
C ALA A 217 -27.94 -20.93 12.84
N ALA A 218 -26.99 -20.42 12.06
CA ALA A 218 -26.19 -21.21 11.14
C ALA A 218 -25.09 -22.04 11.83
N GLY A 219 -24.85 -21.78 13.12
CA GLY A 219 -23.81 -22.43 13.90
C GLY A 219 -22.40 -22.01 13.49
N CYS A 220 -22.21 -20.75 13.09
CA CYS A 220 -20.90 -20.21 12.74
C CYS A 220 -19.90 -20.39 13.91
N GLN A 221 -18.74 -20.98 13.63
CA GLN A 221 -17.66 -21.19 14.59
C GLN A 221 -16.57 -20.12 14.44
N ALA A 222 -16.40 -19.59 13.23
CA ALA A 222 -15.57 -18.44 12.93
C ALA A 222 -16.35 -17.46 12.06
N ILE A 223 -16.15 -16.16 12.29
CA ILE A 223 -16.81 -15.08 11.54
C ILE A 223 -15.77 -14.07 11.09
N LEU A 224 -15.63 -13.90 9.76
CA LEU A 224 -14.88 -12.82 9.17
C LEU A 224 -15.74 -11.55 9.11
N TYR A 225 -15.15 -10.40 9.51
CA TYR A 225 -15.85 -9.13 9.63
C TYR A 225 -14.95 -7.93 9.31
N ASN A 226 -15.46 -6.90 8.63
CA ASN A 226 -14.67 -5.71 8.22
C ASN A 226 -15.34 -4.36 8.45
N ALA A 227 -16.43 -4.30 9.22
CA ALA A 227 -17.14 -3.05 9.47
C ALA A 227 -16.91 -2.51 10.90
N THR A 228 -17.86 -1.75 11.45
CA THR A 228 -17.71 -1.06 12.75
C THR A 228 -17.54 -2.03 13.92
N VAL A 229 -16.44 -1.92 14.66
CA VAL A 229 -16.02 -2.89 15.67
C VAL A 229 -16.87 -2.84 16.93
N GLY A 230 -16.99 -1.68 17.59
CA GLY A 230 -17.58 -1.56 18.93
C GLY A 230 -19.02 -2.11 19.05
N PRO A 231 -20.01 -1.61 18.29
CA PRO A 231 -21.39 -2.10 18.36
C PRO A 231 -21.53 -3.59 18.03
N TRP A 232 -20.76 -4.10 17.07
CA TRP A 232 -20.78 -5.51 16.68
C TRP A 232 -20.38 -6.41 17.84
N PHE A 233 -19.25 -6.13 18.48
CA PHE A 233 -18.73 -6.98 19.54
C PHE A 233 -19.50 -6.83 20.86
N THR A 234 -20.03 -5.63 21.16
CA THR A 234 -20.95 -5.46 22.29
C THR A 234 -22.18 -6.35 22.12
N GLN A 235 -22.76 -6.38 20.94
CA GLN A 235 -23.92 -7.21 20.65
C GLN A 235 -23.57 -8.70 20.59
N ALA A 236 -22.41 -9.09 20.04
CA ALA A 236 -21.95 -10.48 20.05
C ALA A 236 -21.81 -11.02 21.48
N LYS A 237 -21.25 -10.23 22.39
CA LYS A 237 -21.16 -10.59 23.80
C LYS A 237 -22.53 -10.74 24.44
N THR A 238 -23.46 -9.80 24.18
CA THR A 238 -24.84 -9.85 24.67
C THR A 238 -25.58 -11.12 24.22
N GLN A 239 -25.29 -11.60 23.02
CA GLN A 239 -25.87 -12.83 22.48
C GLN A 239 -25.17 -14.12 22.91
N GLY A 240 -24.15 -14.04 23.76
CA GLY A 240 -23.44 -15.20 24.28
C GLY A 240 -22.58 -15.92 23.23
N MET A 241 -21.87 -15.16 22.39
CA MET A 241 -21.03 -15.69 21.32
C MET A 241 -19.54 -15.79 21.70
N GLN A 242 -19.23 -16.09 22.96
CA GLN A 242 -17.85 -16.17 23.48
C GLN A 242 -17.04 -17.32 22.88
N ASP A 243 -17.72 -18.36 22.41
CA ASP A 243 -17.09 -19.56 21.78
C ASP A 243 -16.85 -19.39 20.27
N VAL A 244 -17.24 -18.23 19.71
CA VAL A 244 -17.04 -17.93 18.28
C VAL A 244 -15.74 -17.15 18.12
N ASP A 245 -14.93 -17.53 17.13
CA ASP A 245 -13.74 -16.77 16.74
C ASP A 245 -14.12 -15.70 15.73
N PHE A 246 -13.89 -14.45 16.08
CA PHE A 246 -14.10 -13.33 15.19
C PHE A 246 -12.76 -12.92 14.57
N ILE A 247 -12.71 -12.76 13.26
CA ILE A 247 -11.48 -12.37 12.55
C ILE A 247 -11.78 -11.09 11.79
N VAL A 248 -11.16 -9.99 12.20
CA VAL A 248 -11.34 -8.68 11.58
C VAL A 248 -10.21 -8.36 10.60
N ALA A 249 -10.52 -7.53 9.61
CA ALA A 249 -9.55 -7.09 8.60
C ALA A 249 -8.56 -6.06 9.17
N ALA A 250 -7.48 -5.79 8.44
CA ALA A 250 -6.37 -4.92 8.87
C ALA A 250 -6.79 -3.49 9.23
N ASN A 251 -7.82 -2.95 8.59
CA ASN A 251 -8.37 -1.63 8.93
C ASN A 251 -8.96 -1.55 10.35
N SER A 252 -9.27 -2.70 10.96
CA SER A 252 -9.74 -2.79 12.35
C SER A 252 -8.60 -2.98 13.36
N TYR A 253 -7.37 -3.21 12.90
CA TYR A 253 -6.19 -3.39 13.74
C TYR A 253 -5.67 -2.03 14.23
N THR A 254 -6.34 -1.48 15.25
CA THR A 254 -5.97 -0.24 15.94
C THR A 254 -6.13 -0.39 17.46
N ASP A 255 -5.37 0.38 18.23
CA ASP A 255 -5.48 0.34 19.71
C ASP A 255 -6.86 0.76 20.19
N ALA A 256 -7.49 1.74 19.53
CA ALA A 256 -8.85 2.17 19.86
C ALA A 256 -9.87 1.04 19.70
N ASN A 257 -9.74 0.26 18.63
CA ASN A 257 -10.61 -0.89 18.39
C ASN A 257 -10.34 -2.02 19.41
N ALA A 258 -9.09 -2.29 19.77
CA ALA A 258 -8.77 -3.27 20.81
C ALA A 258 -9.45 -2.92 22.14
N GLN A 259 -9.41 -1.64 22.54
CA GLN A 259 -10.06 -1.14 23.76
C GLN A 259 -11.59 -1.18 23.68
N ALA A 260 -12.18 -1.06 22.50
CA ALA A 260 -13.63 -1.11 22.30
C ALA A 260 -14.20 -2.53 22.27
N ILE A 261 -13.37 -3.56 22.16
CA ILE A 261 -13.80 -4.96 22.18
C ILE A 261 -14.00 -5.43 23.61
N PRO A 262 -15.21 -5.89 23.97
CA PRO A 262 -15.48 -6.38 25.32
C PRO A 262 -14.68 -7.65 25.66
N ASP A 263 -14.16 -7.72 26.88
CA ASP A 263 -13.46 -8.92 27.38
C ASP A 263 -14.30 -10.20 27.26
N GLY A 264 -13.60 -11.32 27.04
CA GLY A 264 -14.20 -12.65 26.97
C GLY A 264 -14.68 -13.07 25.58
N LEU A 265 -14.46 -12.26 24.56
CA LEU A 265 -14.63 -12.66 23.16
C LEU A 265 -13.28 -13.10 22.56
N ASN A 266 -13.31 -14.04 21.62
CA ASN A 266 -12.15 -14.41 20.83
C ASN A 266 -12.10 -13.54 19.58
N VAL A 267 -11.31 -12.46 19.60
CA VAL A 267 -11.20 -11.54 18.46
C VAL A 267 -9.76 -11.49 17.98
N TYR A 268 -9.59 -11.78 16.70
CA TYR A 268 -8.32 -11.78 15.98
C TYR A 268 -8.34 -10.68 14.92
N ALA A 269 -7.17 -10.17 14.54
CA ALA A 269 -7.02 -9.34 13.35
C ALA A 269 -5.95 -9.91 12.45
N GLY A 270 -6.23 -9.94 11.14
CA GLY A 270 -5.20 -10.18 10.14
C GLY A 270 -4.41 -8.91 9.88
N THR A 271 -3.08 -9.00 9.80
CA THR A 271 -2.18 -7.89 9.53
C THR A 271 -1.48 -8.07 8.19
N GLU A 272 -1.21 -6.98 7.51
CA GLU A 272 -0.56 -6.98 6.19
C GLU A 272 0.97 -6.97 6.29
N TRP A 273 1.49 -6.49 7.42
CA TRP A 273 2.91 -6.48 7.78
C TRP A 273 3.11 -7.10 9.15
N GLN A 274 4.35 -7.12 9.64
CA GLN A 274 4.62 -7.44 11.04
C GLN A 274 3.72 -6.59 11.95
N PRO A 275 3.14 -7.14 13.01
CA PRO A 275 2.33 -6.36 13.94
C PRO A 275 3.11 -5.16 14.50
N TYR A 276 2.63 -3.94 14.25
CA TYR A 276 3.28 -2.70 14.69
C TYR A 276 3.30 -2.54 16.22
N THR A 277 2.49 -3.31 16.93
CA THR A 277 2.43 -3.30 18.39
C THR A 277 3.61 -4.02 19.06
N ASP A 278 4.48 -4.68 18.30
CA ASP A 278 5.71 -5.30 18.80
C ASP A 278 6.91 -4.85 17.94
N GLU A 279 7.64 -3.88 18.44
CA GLU A 279 8.80 -3.28 17.78
C GLU A 279 10.01 -4.22 17.74
N THR A 280 10.00 -5.32 18.48
CA THR A 280 11.09 -6.31 18.49
C THR A 280 11.04 -7.28 17.30
N LEU A 281 9.92 -7.28 16.55
CA LEU A 281 9.77 -8.12 15.37
C LEU A 281 10.68 -7.67 14.23
N PRO A 282 11.19 -8.61 13.42
CA PRO A 282 12.10 -8.30 12.32
C PRO A 282 11.56 -7.21 11.37
N GLY A 283 12.34 -6.15 11.16
CA GLY A 283 11.98 -5.01 10.32
C GLY A 283 11.20 -3.89 11.04
N ASN A 284 10.56 -4.18 12.18
CA ASN A 284 9.90 -3.16 12.97
C ASN A 284 10.88 -2.22 13.68
N ASP A 285 12.09 -2.67 14.01
CA ASP A 285 13.18 -1.85 14.53
C ASP A 285 13.54 -0.70 13.57
N ARG A 286 13.67 -0.99 12.27
CA ARG A 286 13.93 0.01 11.24
C ARG A 286 12.77 1.00 11.12
N TRP A 287 11.53 0.49 11.06
CA TRP A 287 10.33 1.31 10.99
C TRP A 287 10.18 2.19 12.23
N ALA A 288 10.27 1.61 13.44
CA ALA A 288 10.12 2.32 14.70
C ALA A 288 11.13 3.47 14.81
N LYS A 289 12.40 3.24 14.43
CA LYS A 289 13.41 4.29 14.40
C LYS A 289 13.00 5.48 13.53
N VAL A 290 12.56 5.23 12.29
CA VAL A 290 12.13 6.31 11.37
C VAL A 290 10.95 7.08 11.94
N ILE A 291 9.96 6.36 12.47
CA ILE A 291 8.72 6.95 12.98
C ILE A 291 8.97 7.79 14.24
N ASP A 292 9.77 7.27 15.19
CA ASP A 292 10.06 7.95 16.45
C ASP A 292 10.93 9.19 16.25
N GLU A 293 11.99 9.11 15.44
CA GLU A 293 12.86 10.25 15.14
C GLU A 293 12.11 11.40 14.47
N ASN A 294 11.05 11.11 13.71
CA ASN A 294 10.25 12.10 12.98
C ASN A 294 8.89 12.39 13.62
N LYS A 295 8.58 11.80 14.79
CA LYS A 295 7.32 11.98 15.56
C LYS A 295 6.07 11.70 14.71
N ILE A 296 6.12 10.65 13.89
CA ILE A 296 5.03 10.20 13.05
C ILE A 296 4.16 9.23 13.85
N GLN A 297 2.88 9.15 13.55
CA GLN A 297 1.97 8.21 14.20
C GLN A 297 2.35 6.76 13.88
N LYS A 298 2.47 5.92 14.92
CA LYS A 298 2.69 4.47 14.77
C LYS A 298 1.41 3.77 14.35
N THR A 299 1.37 3.30 13.12
CA THR A 299 0.26 2.53 12.55
C THR A 299 0.80 1.49 11.56
N ALA A 300 0.00 0.49 11.21
CA ALA A 300 0.32 -0.43 10.12
C ALA A 300 0.53 0.32 8.79
N PHE A 301 -0.15 1.44 8.57
CA PHE A 301 -0.02 2.21 7.34
C PHE A 301 1.30 2.97 7.25
N SER A 302 1.83 3.48 8.39
CA SER A 302 3.17 4.07 8.42
C SER A 302 4.27 3.03 8.12
N GLN A 303 4.05 1.73 8.44
CA GLN A 303 4.94 0.65 8.03
C GLN A 303 5.01 0.52 6.49
N GLY A 304 3.84 0.57 5.82
CA GLY A 304 3.76 0.57 4.36
C GLY A 304 4.51 1.74 3.73
N GLY A 305 4.42 2.94 4.32
CA GLY A 305 5.17 4.12 3.86
C GLY A 305 6.68 3.95 3.94
N VAL A 306 7.19 3.47 5.08
CA VAL A 306 8.64 3.19 5.25
C VAL A 306 9.09 2.10 4.28
N MET A 307 8.36 0.99 4.17
CA MET A 307 8.70 -0.12 3.28
C MET A 307 8.75 0.30 1.81
N ALA A 308 7.75 1.07 1.34
CA ALA A 308 7.72 1.55 -0.05
C ALA A 308 8.94 2.43 -0.36
N ALA A 309 9.29 3.34 0.54
CA ALA A 309 10.44 4.22 0.38
C ALA A 309 11.78 3.44 0.45
N ASP A 310 11.95 2.53 1.41
CA ASP A 310 13.16 1.72 1.54
C ASP A 310 13.41 0.83 0.32
N LEU A 311 12.37 0.15 -0.18
CA LEU A 311 12.45 -0.68 -1.38
C LEU A 311 12.78 0.16 -2.62
N PHE A 312 12.12 1.30 -2.77
CA PHE A 312 12.40 2.23 -3.87
C PHE A 312 13.86 2.68 -3.86
N VAL A 313 14.36 3.13 -2.72
CA VAL A 313 15.76 3.56 -2.55
C VAL A 313 16.75 2.42 -2.86
N GLN A 314 16.45 1.18 -2.44
CA GLN A 314 17.30 0.03 -2.74
C GLN A 314 17.42 -0.19 -4.26
N VAL A 315 16.31 -0.11 -5.00
CA VAL A 315 16.34 -0.26 -6.46
C VAL A 315 17.03 0.93 -7.13
N LEU A 316 16.75 2.17 -6.71
CA LEU A 316 17.43 3.35 -7.28
C LEU A 316 18.95 3.27 -7.18
N LYS A 317 19.49 2.75 -6.08
CA LYS A 317 20.94 2.57 -5.87
C LYS A 317 21.58 1.59 -6.87
N THR A 318 20.80 0.78 -7.58
CA THR A 318 21.30 -0.14 -8.60
C THR A 318 21.47 0.53 -9.96
N ILE A 319 20.82 1.68 -10.19
CA ILE A 319 20.85 2.40 -11.46
C ILE A 319 22.20 3.08 -11.64
N LYS A 320 22.86 2.75 -12.75
CA LYS A 320 24.10 3.40 -13.18
C LYS A 320 23.79 4.45 -14.22
N GLY A 321 24.23 5.70 -14.00
CA GLY A 321 23.96 6.83 -14.88
C GLY A 321 22.73 7.63 -14.45
N ASP A 322 22.04 8.23 -15.40
CA ASP A 322 20.94 9.16 -15.16
C ASP A 322 19.70 8.45 -14.62
N ILE A 323 19.12 9.03 -13.56
CA ILE A 323 17.87 8.57 -12.98
C ILE A 323 16.74 9.32 -13.67
N THR A 324 16.13 8.65 -14.65
CA THR A 324 14.98 9.10 -15.44
C THR A 324 13.81 8.17 -15.22
N ARG A 325 12.63 8.53 -15.72
CA ARG A 325 11.44 7.66 -15.68
C ARG A 325 11.72 6.30 -16.35
N GLU A 326 12.40 6.30 -17.48
CA GLU A 326 12.73 5.11 -18.26
C GLU A 326 13.70 4.21 -17.49
N SER A 327 14.81 4.78 -16.97
CA SER A 327 15.82 4.00 -16.24
C SER A 327 15.27 3.43 -14.93
N VAL A 328 14.39 4.16 -14.24
CA VAL A 328 13.69 3.68 -13.04
C VAL A 328 12.75 2.54 -13.43
N THR A 329 11.89 2.71 -14.42
CA THR A 329 10.96 1.68 -14.88
C THR A 329 11.69 0.41 -15.32
N GLU A 330 12.79 0.53 -16.05
CA GLU A 330 13.61 -0.60 -16.45
C GLU A 330 14.24 -1.31 -15.26
N ALA A 331 14.79 -0.57 -14.29
CA ALA A 331 15.37 -1.14 -13.10
C ALA A 331 14.36 -1.96 -12.29
N PHE A 332 13.12 -1.47 -12.15
CA PHE A 332 12.05 -2.18 -11.43
C PHE A 332 11.56 -3.42 -12.20
N LYS A 333 11.45 -3.37 -13.53
CA LYS A 333 11.07 -4.53 -14.34
C LYS A 333 12.12 -5.64 -14.34
N ASN A 334 13.41 -5.29 -14.21
CA ASN A 334 14.54 -6.22 -14.24
C ASN A 334 15.09 -6.55 -12.84
N MET A 335 14.47 -6.08 -11.76
CA MET A 335 14.94 -6.30 -10.40
C MET A 335 14.85 -7.78 -9.98
N LYS A 336 15.69 -8.16 -9.03
CA LYS A 336 15.54 -9.42 -8.31
C LYS A 336 14.58 -9.23 -7.12
N PRO A 337 13.91 -10.31 -6.67
CA PRO A 337 13.13 -10.26 -5.43
C PRO A 337 13.97 -9.73 -4.26
N ILE A 338 13.37 -8.89 -3.43
CA ILE A 338 13.99 -8.32 -2.23
C ILE A 338 13.31 -8.92 -1.00
N ASP A 339 14.09 -9.58 -0.15
CA ASP A 339 13.62 -10.01 1.16
C ASP A 339 13.48 -8.78 2.06
N TYR A 340 12.26 -8.48 2.46
CA TYR A 340 12.00 -7.39 3.39
C TYR A 340 11.38 -7.97 4.67
N PRO A 341 12.00 -7.76 5.85
CA PRO A 341 11.64 -8.54 7.05
C PRO A 341 10.23 -8.30 7.59
N MET A 342 9.57 -7.20 7.18
CA MET A 342 8.21 -6.87 7.61
C MET A 342 7.11 -7.67 6.91
N VAL A 343 7.44 -8.48 5.90
CA VAL A 343 6.44 -9.23 5.09
C VAL A 343 6.80 -10.70 4.98
N GLY A 344 5.80 -11.54 4.72
CA GLY A 344 5.95 -13.00 4.71
C GLY A 344 6.54 -13.59 3.44
N THR A 345 6.68 -12.81 2.37
CA THR A 345 7.25 -13.24 1.08
C THR A 345 8.13 -12.15 0.49
N PRO A 346 9.16 -12.49 -0.31
CA PRO A 346 9.97 -11.48 -0.98
C PRO A 346 9.13 -10.56 -1.86
N TRP A 347 9.46 -9.27 -1.84
CA TRP A 347 8.80 -8.30 -2.71
C TRP A 347 9.53 -8.20 -4.06
N ILE A 348 8.76 -8.13 -5.14
CA ILE A 348 9.26 -7.94 -6.50
C ILE A 348 8.28 -7.11 -7.31
N PHE A 349 8.80 -6.18 -8.12
CA PHE A 349 8.02 -5.58 -9.21
C PHE A 349 8.04 -6.53 -10.42
N GLY A 350 9.17 -6.68 -11.09
CA GLY A 350 9.35 -7.59 -12.22
C GLY A 350 8.61 -7.17 -13.50
N PRO A 351 8.71 -7.98 -14.55
CA PRO A 351 8.14 -7.67 -15.87
C PRO A 351 6.70 -8.13 -16.07
N GLY A 352 6.00 -8.54 -15.00
CA GLY A 352 4.65 -9.12 -15.08
C GLY A 352 3.57 -8.13 -15.54
N GLU A 353 2.44 -8.68 -16.01
CA GLU A 353 1.25 -7.90 -16.37
C GLU A 353 0.34 -7.63 -15.16
N ALA A 354 0.62 -8.27 -14.04
CA ALA A 354 -0.08 -8.11 -12.76
C ALA A 354 0.89 -8.37 -11.60
N HIS A 355 0.75 -7.61 -10.53
CA HIS A 355 1.67 -7.66 -9.40
C HIS A 355 0.92 -7.84 -8.08
N SER A 356 1.05 -9.01 -7.48
CA SER A 356 0.60 -9.29 -6.11
C SER A 356 1.76 -9.95 -5.34
N PRO A 357 2.82 -9.18 -5.04
CA PRO A 357 4.08 -9.77 -4.58
C PRO A 357 4.00 -10.34 -3.17
N ILE A 358 3.17 -9.75 -2.30
CA ILE A 358 3.04 -10.19 -0.91
C ILE A 358 1.90 -11.21 -0.78
N GLN A 359 2.20 -12.38 -0.21
CA GLN A 359 1.24 -13.49 -0.09
C GLN A 359 0.92 -13.88 1.35
N GLY A 360 1.72 -13.42 2.31
CA GLY A 360 1.59 -13.79 3.72
C GLY A 360 0.93 -12.72 4.57
N SER A 361 0.24 -13.15 5.63
CA SER A 361 -0.33 -12.29 6.67
C SER A 361 0.00 -12.83 8.04
N ARG A 362 0.13 -11.96 9.04
CA ARG A 362 0.22 -12.37 10.45
C ARG A 362 -1.11 -12.12 11.15
N PHE A 363 -1.22 -12.71 12.33
CA PHE A 363 -2.43 -12.56 13.13
C PHE A 363 -2.07 -12.08 14.53
N VAL A 364 -2.96 -11.29 15.09
CA VAL A 364 -2.94 -10.81 16.46
C VAL A 364 -4.26 -11.14 17.12
N LYS A 365 -4.29 -11.24 18.45
CA LYS A 365 -5.51 -11.47 19.25
C LYS A 365 -5.69 -10.37 20.26
N VAL A 366 -6.94 -9.97 20.52
CA VAL A 366 -7.24 -9.04 21.62
C VAL A 366 -7.18 -9.76 22.96
N GLU A 367 -6.40 -9.21 23.89
CA GLU A 367 -6.34 -9.62 25.29
C GLU A 367 -6.28 -8.38 26.19
N ALA A 368 -7.22 -8.26 27.10
CA ALA A 368 -7.30 -7.13 28.04
C ALA A 368 -7.21 -5.75 27.33
N GLY A 369 -7.96 -5.57 26.24
CA GLY A 369 -8.01 -4.34 25.45
C GLY A 369 -6.74 -4.00 24.67
N LYS A 370 -5.86 -4.99 24.43
CA LYS A 370 -4.60 -4.82 23.65
C LYS A 370 -4.45 -5.92 22.62
N TRP A 371 -3.85 -5.59 21.50
CA TRP A 371 -3.43 -6.59 20.51
C TRP A 371 -2.18 -7.32 20.99
N LYS A 372 -2.24 -8.64 20.99
CA LYS A 372 -1.13 -9.55 21.27
C LYS A 372 -0.72 -10.28 20.02
N VAL A 373 0.57 -10.28 19.74
CA VAL A 373 1.15 -11.02 18.61
C VAL A 373 1.07 -12.51 18.90
N LEU A 374 0.65 -13.26 17.89
CA LEU A 374 0.55 -14.71 17.95
C LEU A 374 1.85 -15.36 17.46
N PRO A 375 2.20 -16.56 17.97
CA PRO A 375 3.49 -17.20 17.70
C PRO A 375 3.65 -17.79 16.29
N GLU A 376 2.56 -17.99 15.55
CA GLU A 376 2.54 -18.75 14.28
C GLU A 376 3.36 -18.12 13.14
N GLY A 377 3.79 -16.88 13.29
CA GLY A 377 4.51 -16.18 12.23
C GLY A 377 3.60 -15.76 11.08
N PHE A 378 4.17 -15.61 9.88
CA PHE A 378 3.38 -15.34 8.68
C PHE A 378 2.67 -16.59 8.19
N ILE A 379 1.38 -16.49 8.02
CA ILE A 379 0.56 -17.51 7.35
C ILE A 379 0.54 -17.22 5.86
N VAL A 380 1.06 -18.15 5.07
CA VAL A 380 1.00 -18.11 3.60
C VAL A 380 0.07 -19.24 3.14
N PRO A 381 -1.16 -18.92 2.71
CA PRO A 381 -2.12 -19.96 2.33
C PRO A 381 -1.53 -20.98 1.35
N GLY A 382 -1.70 -22.27 1.66
CA GLY A 382 -1.18 -23.38 0.85
C GLY A 382 0.30 -23.72 1.03
N LYS A 383 1.04 -23.01 1.90
CA LYS A 383 2.46 -23.30 2.16
C LYS A 383 2.77 -23.68 3.61
N ASN A 384 1.83 -23.57 4.52
CA ASN A 384 2.01 -23.83 5.96
C ASN A 384 1.17 -25.03 6.38
#